data_b39911af423000f32782d93fc5cbaf00
#
_entry.id   b39911af423000f32782d93fc5cbaf00
#
_cell.length_a   1.000
_cell.length_b   1.000
_cell.length_c   1.000
_cell.angle_alpha   90.00
_cell.angle_beta   90.00
_cell.angle_gamma   90.00
#
_symmetry.space_group_name_H-M   'P 1'
#
loop_
_entity.id
_entity.type
_entity.pdbx_description
1 polymer ?
#
loop_
_entity_poly.entity_id
_entity_poly.type
_entity_poly.pdbx_seq_one_letter_code
_entity_poly.pdbx_strand_id
1 'polypeptide(L)'
;SVELDPTTPLLWVIREQAGLTGTKYGCGVGQCGACTVIIDGEAVRSCSTPVSAVANKKVETIESLEKNGKLSKIQQAWIDHEVPQCGYCQCGMIMAATALLRKKPKPTDAELEAAVTNICRCGTFQEVRKAINAVVKA
;
A
#
# COMPACT_ATOMS: atom_id res chain seq x y z
N SER A 1 14.10 -12.22 -16.30
CA SER A 1 12.77 -12.85 -16.50
C SER A 1 12.69 -14.10 -15.67
N VAL A 2 11.59 -14.31 -14.99
CA VAL A 2 11.32 -15.51 -14.19
C VAL A 2 10.19 -16.25 -14.87
N GLU A 3 10.38 -17.54 -15.16
CA GLU A 3 9.29 -18.41 -15.58
C GLU A 3 8.47 -18.76 -14.36
N LEU A 4 7.22 -18.32 -14.34
CA LEU A 4 6.27 -18.54 -13.26
C LEU A 4 4.95 -19.04 -13.81
N ASP A 5 4.24 -19.82 -13.01
CA ASP A 5 2.84 -20.10 -13.29
C ASP A 5 2.06 -18.77 -13.39
N PRO A 6 1.38 -18.49 -14.52
CA PRO A 6 0.67 -17.24 -14.74
C PRO A 6 -0.45 -16.98 -13.71
N THR A 7 -0.91 -18.00 -12.99
CA THR A 7 -1.92 -17.90 -11.93
C THR A 7 -1.33 -17.57 -10.57
N THR A 8 0.01 -17.57 -10.42
CA THR A 8 0.67 -17.24 -9.15
C THR A 8 0.24 -15.86 -8.66
N PRO A 9 -0.21 -15.72 -7.40
CA PRO A 9 -0.53 -14.42 -6.85
C PRO A 9 0.68 -13.49 -6.85
N LEU A 10 0.48 -12.26 -7.29
CA LEU A 10 1.53 -11.24 -7.40
C LEU A 10 2.28 -11.03 -6.06
N LEU A 11 1.58 -11.15 -4.93
CA LEU A 11 2.17 -11.04 -3.59
C LEU A 11 3.39 -11.96 -3.41
N TRP A 12 3.29 -13.21 -3.84
CA TRP A 12 4.37 -14.18 -3.67
C TRP A 12 5.54 -13.91 -4.62
N VAL A 13 5.25 -13.42 -5.83
CA VAL A 13 6.30 -12.97 -6.75
C VAL A 13 7.09 -11.79 -6.15
N ILE A 14 6.40 -10.84 -5.56
CA ILE A 14 7.01 -9.69 -4.88
C ILE A 14 7.90 -10.16 -3.72
N ARG A 15 7.38 -11.01 -2.85
CA ARG A 15 8.08 -11.41 -1.64
C ARG A 15 9.18 -12.43 -1.86
N GLU A 16 8.95 -13.44 -2.70
CA GLU A 16 9.84 -14.60 -2.83
C GLU A 16 10.79 -14.48 -4.02
N GLN A 17 10.32 -13.95 -5.14
CA GLN A 17 11.15 -13.82 -6.33
C GLN A 17 11.92 -12.48 -6.36
N ALA A 18 11.25 -11.38 -6.03
CA ALA A 18 11.90 -10.08 -5.97
C ALA A 18 12.56 -9.79 -4.60
N GLY A 19 12.29 -10.58 -3.57
CA GLY A 19 12.85 -10.40 -2.23
C GLY A 19 12.34 -9.15 -1.49
N LEU A 20 11.23 -8.54 -1.97
CA LEU A 20 10.66 -7.33 -1.40
C LEU A 20 9.64 -7.70 -0.31
N THR A 21 10.06 -7.72 0.93
CA THR A 21 9.28 -8.24 2.07
C THR A 21 8.40 -7.21 2.76
N GLY A 22 8.42 -5.94 2.33
CA GLY A 22 7.60 -4.87 2.90
C GLY A 22 6.10 -5.08 2.68
N THR A 23 5.69 -5.59 1.53
CA THR A 23 4.31 -5.98 1.25
C THR A 23 3.94 -7.24 2.05
N LYS A 24 2.81 -7.24 2.78
CA LYS A 24 2.46 -8.27 3.76
C LYS A 24 1.30 -9.16 3.31
N TYR A 25 1.33 -10.42 3.71
CA TYR A 25 0.21 -11.35 3.61
C TYR A 25 -0.70 -11.23 4.84
N GLY A 26 -2.01 -11.22 4.63
CA GLY A 26 -3.00 -11.25 5.71
C GLY A 26 -4.13 -12.25 5.39
N CYS A 27 -5.17 -11.83 4.65
CA CYS A 27 -6.34 -12.67 4.37
C CYS A 27 -6.21 -13.61 3.17
N GLY A 28 -5.39 -13.28 2.16
CA GLY A 28 -5.25 -14.03 0.93
C GLY A 28 -6.42 -13.89 -0.06
N VAL A 29 -7.46 -13.12 0.28
CA VAL A 29 -8.72 -12.98 -0.48
C VAL A 29 -9.05 -11.53 -0.85
N GLY A 30 -8.08 -10.64 -0.83
CA GLY A 30 -8.23 -9.25 -1.26
C GLY A 30 -8.94 -8.31 -0.28
N GLN A 31 -9.30 -8.75 0.93
CA GLN A 31 -10.10 -7.95 1.87
C GLN A 31 -9.26 -7.06 2.80
N CYS A 32 -8.29 -7.62 3.51
CA CYS A 32 -7.61 -6.91 4.60
C CYS A 32 -6.71 -5.76 4.15
N GLY A 33 -6.19 -5.80 2.93
CA GLY A 33 -5.37 -4.75 2.36
C GLY A 33 -3.90 -4.71 2.79
N ALA A 34 -3.41 -5.62 3.64
CA ALA A 34 -2.00 -5.68 4.01
C ALA A 34 -1.06 -5.87 2.80
N CYS A 35 -1.58 -6.46 1.73
CA CYS A 35 -0.88 -6.74 0.48
C CYS A 35 -1.03 -5.65 -0.60
N THR A 36 -1.54 -4.47 -0.27
CA THR A 36 -1.77 -3.40 -1.25
C THR A 36 -0.48 -2.95 -1.89
N VAL A 37 -0.49 -2.92 -3.22
CA VAL A 37 0.54 -2.35 -4.09
C VAL A 37 -0.11 -1.37 -5.06
N ILE A 38 0.69 -0.59 -5.80
CA ILE A 38 0.18 0.29 -6.86
C ILE A 38 0.54 -0.31 -8.21
N ILE A 39 -0.45 -0.51 -9.07
CA ILE A 39 -0.29 -1.00 -10.43
C ILE A 39 -0.85 0.07 -11.38
N ASP A 40 0.03 0.65 -12.21
CA ASP A 40 -0.32 1.74 -13.13
C ASP A 40 -1.10 2.89 -12.45
N GLY A 41 -0.73 3.22 -11.20
CA GLY A 41 -1.35 4.27 -10.41
C GLY A 41 -2.56 3.84 -9.57
N GLU A 42 -3.05 2.61 -9.72
CA GLU A 42 -4.19 2.07 -8.98
C GLU A 42 -3.74 1.24 -7.77
N ALA A 43 -4.40 1.43 -6.62
CA ALA A 43 -4.20 0.57 -5.44
C ALA A 43 -4.87 -0.80 -5.68
N VAL A 44 -4.09 -1.87 -5.62
CA VAL A 44 -4.52 -3.23 -5.93
C VAL A 44 -4.12 -4.20 -4.82
N ARG A 45 -4.95 -5.20 -4.55
CA ARG A 45 -4.66 -6.29 -3.61
C ARG A 45 -3.84 -7.39 -4.27
N SER A 46 -2.54 -7.42 -4.04
CA SER A 46 -1.62 -8.34 -4.70
C SER A 46 -1.85 -9.83 -4.36
N CYS A 47 -2.46 -10.14 -3.22
CA CYS A 47 -2.76 -11.53 -2.84
C CYS A 47 -3.83 -12.20 -3.69
N SER A 48 -4.70 -11.42 -4.34
CA SER A 48 -5.79 -11.90 -5.20
C SER A 48 -5.61 -11.52 -6.67
N THR A 49 -4.45 -10.99 -7.04
CA THR A 49 -4.12 -10.59 -8.41
C THR A 49 -3.11 -11.58 -8.98
N PRO A 50 -3.43 -12.33 -10.04
CA PRO A 50 -2.47 -13.23 -10.68
C PRO A 50 -1.36 -12.45 -11.39
N VAL A 51 -0.15 -12.99 -11.43
CA VAL A 51 1.00 -12.32 -12.06
C VAL A 51 0.76 -12.04 -13.55
N SER A 52 -0.02 -12.87 -14.23
CA SER A 52 -0.41 -12.66 -15.64
C SER A 52 -1.19 -11.36 -15.86
N ALA A 53 -1.96 -10.91 -14.88
CA ALA A 53 -2.76 -9.68 -14.98
C ALA A 53 -1.90 -8.41 -14.94
N VAL A 54 -0.63 -8.52 -14.55
CA VAL A 54 0.31 -7.39 -14.44
C VAL A 54 1.43 -7.43 -15.46
N ALA A 55 1.34 -8.33 -16.46
CA ALA A 55 2.28 -8.37 -17.56
C ALA A 55 2.35 -7.00 -18.26
N ASN A 56 3.57 -6.47 -18.43
CA ASN A 56 3.84 -5.14 -19.00
C ASN A 56 3.27 -3.94 -18.22
N LYS A 57 2.87 -4.14 -16.96
CA LYS A 57 2.41 -3.05 -16.09
C LYS A 57 3.50 -2.65 -15.09
N LYS A 58 3.45 -1.39 -14.67
CA LYS A 58 4.32 -0.87 -13.62
C LYS A 58 3.75 -1.24 -12.26
N VAL A 59 4.46 -2.08 -11.51
CA VAL A 59 4.13 -2.44 -10.13
C VAL A 59 5.03 -1.65 -9.19
N GLU A 60 4.42 -0.94 -8.25
CA GLU A 60 5.12 -0.18 -7.20
C GLU A 60 4.77 -0.78 -5.83
N THR A 61 5.80 -1.09 -5.04
CA THR A 61 5.68 -1.59 -3.67
C THR A 61 6.06 -0.52 -2.66
N ILE A 62 5.88 -0.79 -1.36
CA ILE A 62 6.21 0.16 -0.28
C ILE A 62 7.68 0.61 -0.34
N GLU A 63 8.59 -0.26 -0.75
CA GLU A 63 10.01 0.02 -0.89
C GLU A 63 10.29 1.09 -1.95
N SER A 64 9.45 1.20 -2.96
CA SER A 64 9.61 2.19 -4.04
C SER A 64 9.28 3.63 -3.64
N LEU A 65 8.66 3.84 -2.49
CA LEU A 65 8.27 5.18 -2.03
C LEU A 65 9.43 5.98 -1.44
N GLU A 66 10.45 5.29 -0.94
CA GLU A 66 11.71 5.91 -0.55
C GLU A 66 12.54 6.21 -1.80
N LYS A 67 13.16 7.38 -1.86
CA LYS A 67 14.06 7.77 -2.94
C LYS A 67 15.33 8.39 -2.36
N ASN A 68 16.49 7.83 -2.71
CA ASN A 68 17.80 8.34 -2.29
C ASN A 68 17.93 8.53 -0.76
N GLY A 69 17.46 7.56 0.02
CA GLY A 69 17.48 7.62 1.49
C GLY A 69 16.46 8.58 2.09
N LYS A 70 15.53 9.12 1.29
CA LYS A 70 14.50 10.05 1.77
C LYS A 70 13.12 9.40 1.69
N LEU A 71 12.43 9.39 2.81
CA LEU A 71 11.05 8.95 2.88
C LEU A 71 10.13 9.87 2.07
N SER A 72 9.07 9.30 1.51
CA SER A 72 8.00 10.09 0.91
C SER A 72 7.26 10.91 1.98
N LYS A 73 6.57 11.98 1.57
CA LYS A 73 5.80 12.84 2.49
C LYS A 73 4.80 12.03 3.35
N ILE A 74 4.16 11.02 2.75
CA ILE A 74 3.21 10.19 3.47
C ILE A 74 3.90 9.28 4.50
N GLN A 75 5.05 8.69 4.16
CA GLN A 75 5.83 7.89 5.11
C GLN A 75 6.34 8.75 6.26
N GLN A 76 6.81 9.97 5.99
CA GLN A 76 7.23 10.90 7.03
C GLN A 76 6.05 11.26 7.95
N ALA A 77 4.88 11.57 7.40
CA ALA A 77 3.69 11.87 8.21
C ALA A 77 3.27 10.69 9.10
N TRP A 78 3.46 9.45 8.65
CA TRP A 78 3.23 8.26 9.49
C TRP A 78 4.14 8.22 10.71
N ILE A 79 5.39 8.63 10.57
CA ILE A 79 6.35 8.74 11.69
C ILE A 79 5.97 9.90 12.59
N ASP A 80 5.74 11.09 12.03
CA ASP A 80 5.47 12.32 12.78
C ASP A 80 4.19 12.23 13.64
N HIS A 81 3.23 11.43 13.19
CA HIS A 81 1.97 11.17 13.89
C HIS A 81 1.95 9.85 14.68
N GLU A 82 3.09 9.16 14.79
CA GLU A 82 3.25 7.88 15.53
C GLU A 82 2.13 6.87 15.20
N VAL A 83 1.76 6.77 13.91
CA VAL A 83 0.60 5.97 13.46
C VAL A 83 0.70 4.49 13.79
N PRO A 84 1.86 3.80 13.60
CA PRO A 84 1.95 2.36 13.80
C PRO A 84 1.81 1.95 15.27
N GLN A 85 1.09 0.84 15.51
CA GLN A 85 1.21 0.04 16.72
C GLN A 85 2.01 -1.23 16.39
N CYS A 86 1.36 -2.35 16.01
CA CYS A 86 2.13 -3.53 15.57
C CYS A 86 2.82 -3.32 14.20
N GLY A 87 2.36 -2.40 13.39
CA GLY A 87 2.93 -2.01 12.10
C GLY A 87 2.56 -2.91 10.92
N TYR A 88 1.94 -4.06 11.14
CA TYR A 88 1.76 -5.07 10.09
C TYR A 88 0.92 -4.61 8.89
N CYS A 89 -0.17 -3.86 9.12
CA CYS A 89 -1.06 -3.36 8.08
C CYS A 89 -0.59 -2.06 7.43
N GLN A 90 0.44 -1.41 7.99
CA GLN A 90 0.77 -0.02 7.63
C GLN A 90 1.35 0.11 6.23
N CYS A 91 2.13 -0.86 5.76
CA CYS A 91 2.61 -0.86 4.38
C CYS A 91 1.45 -0.75 3.37
N GLY A 92 0.41 -1.56 3.56
CA GLY A 92 -0.76 -1.52 2.69
C GLY A 92 -1.57 -0.23 2.81
N MET A 93 -1.71 0.33 4.02
CA MET A 93 -2.40 1.61 4.25
C MET A 93 -1.66 2.78 3.58
N ILE A 94 -0.34 2.84 3.72
CA ILE A 94 0.50 3.84 3.08
C ILE A 94 0.37 3.76 1.56
N MET A 95 0.37 2.56 0.98
CA MET A 95 0.21 2.38 -0.47
C MET A 95 -1.18 2.83 -0.94
N ALA A 96 -2.25 2.49 -0.23
CA ALA A 96 -3.61 2.93 -0.54
C ALA A 96 -3.74 4.46 -0.46
N ALA A 97 -3.22 5.07 0.62
CA ALA A 97 -3.20 6.53 0.78
C ALA A 97 -2.37 7.22 -0.31
N THR A 98 -1.21 6.64 -0.68
CA THR A 98 -0.35 7.18 -1.75
C THR A 98 -1.08 7.20 -3.09
N ALA A 99 -1.76 6.10 -3.45
CA ALA A 99 -2.53 6.03 -4.69
C ALA A 99 -3.66 7.07 -4.73
N LEU A 100 -4.38 7.22 -3.62
CA LEU A 100 -5.42 8.23 -3.48
C LEU A 100 -4.87 9.65 -3.67
N LEU A 101 -3.82 10.01 -2.92
CA LEU A 101 -3.27 11.37 -2.94
C LEU A 101 -2.61 11.74 -4.28
N ARG A 102 -2.09 10.77 -5.02
CA ARG A 102 -1.59 11.00 -6.39
C ARG A 102 -2.71 11.34 -7.37
N LYS A 103 -3.88 10.72 -7.22
CA LYS A 103 -5.06 10.99 -8.05
C LYS A 103 -5.81 12.23 -7.60
N LYS A 104 -5.95 12.39 -6.29
CA LYS A 104 -6.69 13.47 -5.65
C LYS A 104 -5.89 14.04 -4.49
N PRO A 105 -5.13 15.12 -4.72
CA PRO A 105 -4.28 15.73 -3.70
C PRO A 105 -5.02 16.28 -2.48
N LYS A 106 -6.33 16.56 -2.62
CA LYS A 106 -7.20 17.04 -1.54
C LYS A 106 -8.48 16.20 -1.48
N PRO A 107 -8.42 14.95 -1.01
CA PRO A 107 -9.61 14.12 -0.89
C PRO A 107 -10.50 14.62 0.24
N THR A 108 -11.79 14.39 0.11
CA THR A 108 -12.76 14.52 1.21
C THR A 108 -12.61 13.33 2.17
N ASP A 109 -13.16 13.45 3.38
CA ASP A 109 -13.16 12.33 4.34
C ASP A 109 -13.86 11.10 3.78
N ALA A 110 -14.97 11.26 3.05
CA ALA A 110 -15.69 10.17 2.41
C ALA A 110 -14.83 9.45 1.34
N GLU A 111 -14.04 10.19 0.56
CA GLU A 111 -13.13 9.62 -0.44
C GLU A 111 -11.94 8.90 0.22
N LEU A 112 -11.48 9.43 1.33
CA LEU A 112 -10.44 8.77 2.13
C LEU A 112 -10.94 7.45 2.70
N GLU A 113 -12.13 7.43 3.29
CA GLU A 113 -12.76 6.20 3.81
C GLU A 113 -13.03 5.17 2.71
N ALA A 114 -13.45 5.62 1.53
CA ALA A 114 -13.68 4.73 0.38
C ALA A 114 -12.38 4.14 -0.20
N ALA A 115 -11.27 4.87 -0.15
CA ALA A 115 -9.99 4.45 -0.73
C ALA A 115 -9.13 3.64 0.25
N VAL A 116 -9.11 3.98 1.54
CA VAL A 116 -8.32 3.31 2.57
C VAL A 116 -9.20 2.33 3.35
N THR A 117 -9.59 1.26 2.67
CA THR A 117 -10.43 0.18 3.22
C THR A 117 -9.63 -0.90 3.95
N ASN A 118 -8.37 -0.66 4.22
CA ASN A 118 -7.47 -1.59 4.89
C ASN A 118 -7.91 -1.86 6.33
N ILE A 119 -7.72 -3.10 6.79
CA ILE A 119 -8.08 -3.51 8.15
C ILE A 119 -6.88 -3.33 9.08
N CYS A 120 -7.09 -2.70 10.23
CA CYS A 120 -6.11 -2.60 11.31
C CYS A 120 -6.68 -3.20 12.59
N ARG A 121 -6.08 -4.30 13.09
CA ARG A 121 -6.52 -4.94 14.33
C ARG A 121 -6.22 -4.09 15.56
N CYS A 122 -5.18 -3.25 15.51
CA CYS A 122 -4.82 -2.31 16.57
C CYS A 122 -5.69 -1.05 16.60
N GLY A 123 -6.45 -0.78 15.54
CA GLY A 123 -7.39 0.35 15.51
C GLY A 123 -6.75 1.72 15.25
N THR A 124 -5.66 1.80 14.47
CA THR A 124 -4.92 3.05 14.22
C THR A 124 -5.60 4.01 13.23
N PHE A 125 -6.86 3.81 12.89
CA PHE A 125 -7.56 4.56 11.83
C PHE A 125 -7.59 6.08 12.07
N GLN A 126 -7.71 6.52 13.32
CA GLN A 126 -7.73 7.96 13.63
C GLN A 126 -6.38 8.61 13.37
N GLU A 127 -5.28 7.95 13.75
CA GLU A 127 -3.93 8.44 13.50
C GLU A 127 -3.59 8.39 12.01
N VAL A 128 -4.02 7.36 11.30
CA VAL A 128 -3.95 7.29 9.83
C VAL A 128 -4.62 8.51 9.18
N ARG A 129 -5.83 8.86 9.60
CA ARG A 129 -6.56 10.03 9.10
C ARG A 129 -5.82 11.33 9.40
N LYS A 130 -5.29 11.49 10.61
CA LYS A 130 -4.49 12.68 10.99
C LYS A 130 -3.24 12.82 10.10
N ALA A 131 -2.50 11.73 9.91
CA ALA A 131 -1.31 11.72 9.07
C ALA A 131 -1.62 12.09 7.61
N ILE A 132 -2.67 11.52 7.02
CA ILE A 132 -3.09 11.86 5.65
C ILE A 132 -3.50 13.34 5.57
N ASN A 133 -4.30 13.83 6.52
CA ASN A 133 -4.73 15.22 6.55
C ASN A 133 -3.56 16.21 6.73
N ALA A 134 -2.51 15.82 7.44
CA ALA A 134 -1.29 16.63 7.56
C ALA A 134 -0.58 16.78 6.20
N VAL A 135 -0.51 15.71 5.40
CA VAL A 135 0.06 15.77 4.04
C VAL A 135 -0.78 16.63 3.11
N VAL A 136 -2.11 16.57 3.23
CA VAL A 136 -3.05 17.36 2.40
C VAL A 136 -2.94 18.86 2.68
N LYS A 137 -2.64 19.25 3.92
CA LYS A 137 -2.52 20.65 4.35
C LYS A 137 -1.15 21.25 4.11
N ALA A 138 -0.13 20.41 3.95
CA ALA A 138 1.25 20.83 3.67
C ALA A 138 1.44 21.16 2.19
#